data_ee07a0f1fe69c53f0197f6e662df4b68
#
_entry.id   ee07a0f1fe69c53f0197f6e662df4b68
#
_cell.length_a   1.000
_cell.length_b   1.000
_cell.length_c   1.000
_cell.angle_alpha   90.00
_cell.angle_beta   90.00
_cell.angle_gamma   90.00
#
_symmetry.space_group_name_H-M   'P 1'
#
loop_
_entity.id
_entity.type
_entity.pdbx_description
1 polymer ?
#
loop_
_entity_poly.entity_id
_entity_poly.type
_entity_poly.pdbx_seq_one_letter_code
_entity_poly.pdbx_strand_id
1 'polypeptide(L)'
;MKTRAAIQIAPGGQLLVDELEVPEPRADQVIVKLYSSGVCHSQLHQMENDSLPRPLVLGHEGTGIVAQVGRDVTHLKEGDHAIVTWVPRTPVRGR
;
A
#
# COMPACT_ATOMS: atom_id res chain seq x y z
N MET A 1 10.20 0.78 -10.96
CA MET A 1 10.53 -0.14 -9.83
C MET A 1 9.55 -1.30 -9.85
N LYS A 2 10.04 -2.51 -9.67
CA LYS A 2 9.19 -3.72 -9.66
C LYS A 2 9.02 -4.24 -8.25
N THR A 3 7.86 -4.81 -7.97
CA THR A 3 7.56 -5.46 -6.70
C THR A 3 6.76 -6.72 -6.94
N ARG A 4 6.77 -7.61 -5.96
CA ARG A 4 5.90 -8.78 -5.96
C ARG A 4 4.67 -8.50 -5.11
N ALA A 5 3.52 -8.95 -5.58
CA ALA A 5 2.27 -8.72 -4.89
C ALA A 5 1.33 -9.92 -5.05
N ALA A 6 0.44 -10.08 -4.09
CA ALA A 6 -0.65 -11.03 -4.18
C ALA A 6 -1.83 -10.33 -4.84
N ILE A 7 -2.23 -10.81 -6.01
CA ILE A 7 -3.20 -10.17 -6.88
C ILE A 7 -4.44 -11.03 -6.99
N GLN A 8 -5.61 -10.44 -6.82
CA GLN A 8 -6.88 -11.12 -7.07
C GLN A 8 -7.44 -10.69 -8.42
N ILE A 9 -7.63 -11.65 -9.31
CA ILE A 9 -8.09 -11.38 -10.66
C ILE A 9 -9.62 -11.29 -10.73
N ALA A 10 -10.32 -12.10 -9.93
CA ALA A 10 -11.79 -12.16 -9.94
C ALA A 10 -12.32 -12.25 -8.51
N PRO A 11 -13.55 -11.74 -8.25
CA PRO A 11 -14.17 -11.85 -6.93
C PRO A 11 -14.27 -13.31 -6.48
N GLY A 12 -13.93 -13.57 -5.20
CA GLY A 12 -13.92 -14.92 -4.65
C GLY A 12 -12.84 -15.83 -5.21
N GLY A 13 -12.02 -15.34 -6.14
CA GLY A 13 -10.95 -16.10 -6.77
C GLY A 13 -9.71 -16.20 -5.90
N GLN A 14 -8.81 -17.08 -6.32
CA GLN A 14 -7.53 -17.26 -5.66
C GLN A 14 -6.62 -16.06 -5.89
N LEU A 15 -5.68 -15.88 -4.97
CA LEU A 15 -4.64 -14.87 -5.11
C LEU A 15 -3.51 -15.42 -5.97
N LEU A 16 -3.00 -14.58 -6.87
CA LEU A 16 -1.86 -14.88 -7.71
C LEU A 16 -0.69 -14.00 -7.28
N VAL A 17 0.45 -14.61 -6.99
CA VAL A 17 1.66 -13.84 -6.67
C VAL A 17 2.42 -13.58 -7.96
N ASP A 18 2.60 -12.31 -8.29
CA ASP A 18 3.27 -11.92 -9.52
C ASP A 18 3.96 -10.56 -9.33
N GLU A 19 4.76 -10.18 -10.31
CA GLU A 19 5.41 -8.87 -10.32
C GLU A 19 4.47 -7.79 -10.80
N LEU A 20 4.58 -6.63 -10.17
CA LEU A 20 3.91 -5.41 -10.60
C LEU A 20 4.94 -4.31 -10.77
N GLU A 21 4.67 -3.42 -11.71
CA GLU A 21 5.44 -2.20 -11.86
C GLU A 21 4.89 -1.13 -10.92
N VAL A 22 5.76 -0.58 -10.07
CA VAL A 22 5.40 0.53 -9.19
C VAL A 22 5.85 1.82 -9.88
N PRO A 23 4.92 2.72 -10.24
CA PRO A 23 5.30 3.97 -10.90
C PRO A 23 6.05 4.89 -9.94
N GLU A 24 6.73 5.88 -10.52
CA GLU A 24 7.35 6.93 -9.72
C GLU A 24 6.30 7.63 -8.86
N PRO A 25 6.65 8.02 -7.63
CA PRO A 25 5.68 8.68 -6.76
C PRO A 25 5.32 10.06 -7.32
N ARG A 26 4.05 10.41 -7.20
CA ARG A 26 3.62 11.78 -7.51
C ARG A 26 4.19 12.74 -6.47
N ALA A 27 3.99 14.03 -6.70
CA ALA A 27 4.56 15.08 -5.85
C ALA A 27 4.22 14.91 -4.36
N ASP A 28 3.03 14.39 -4.05
CA ASP A 28 2.53 14.23 -2.68
C ASP A 28 2.56 12.78 -2.19
N GLN A 29 3.24 11.90 -2.89
CA GLN A 29 3.27 10.47 -2.59
C GLN A 29 4.64 10.02 -2.12
N VAL A 30 4.66 8.89 -1.43
CA VAL A 30 5.88 8.20 -1.03
C VAL A 30 5.81 6.74 -1.44
N ILE A 31 6.97 6.13 -1.63
CA ILE A 31 7.10 4.69 -1.79
C ILE A 31 7.70 4.14 -0.51
N VAL A 32 7.04 3.14 0.06
CA VAL A 32 7.51 2.45 1.27
C VAL A 32 7.90 1.03 0.88
N LYS A 33 9.14 0.66 1.20
CA LYS A 33 9.59 -0.73 1.06
C LYS A 33 9.18 -1.48 2.32
N LEU A 34 8.23 -2.39 2.19
CA LEU A 34 7.65 -3.10 3.33
C LEU A 34 8.55 -4.21 3.84
N TYR A 35 8.64 -4.33 5.14
CA TYR A 35 9.26 -5.48 5.82
C TYR A 35 8.21 -6.52 6.19
N SER A 36 7.03 -6.07 6.58
CA SER A 36 5.95 -6.94 7.00
C SER A 36 4.62 -6.26 6.74
N SER A 37 3.58 -7.06 6.64
CA SER A 37 2.23 -6.58 6.48
C SER A 37 1.28 -7.38 7.36
N GLY A 38 0.21 -6.72 7.80
CA GLY A 38 -0.84 -7.38 8.55
C GLY A 38 -1.97 -7.83 7.62
N VAL A 39 -2.78 -8.75 8.12
CA VAL A 39 -3.98 -9.21 7.44
C VAL A 39 -5.17 -8.85 8.30
N CYS A 40 -6.10 -8.13 7.71
CA CYS A 40 -7.31 -7.69 8.40
C CYS A 40 -8.52 -8.45 7.88
N HIS A 41 -9.48 -8.72 8.75
CA HIS A 41 -10.71 -9.44 8.37
C HIS A 41 -11.47 -8.73 7.25
N SER A 42 -11.39 -7.42 7.16
CA SER A 42 -12.03 -6.65 6.09
C SER A 42 -11.54 -7.06 4.70
N GLN A 43 -10.33 -7.60 4.58
CA GLN A 43 -9.81 -8.09 3.30
C GLN A 43 -10.62 -9.28 2.79
N LEU A 44 -11.14 -10.13 3.68
CA LEU A 44 -12.00 -11.25 3.29
C LEU A 44 -13.29 -10.74 2.64
N HIS A 45 -13.89 -9.71 3.20
CA HIS A 45 -15.07 -9.10 2.62
C HIS A 45 -14.76 -8.48 1.25
N GLN A 46 -13.61 -7.83 1.13
CA GLN A 46 -13.19 -7.23 -0.14
C GLN A 46 -12.92 -8.29 -1.21
N MET A 47 -12.39 -9.44 -0.82
CA MET A 47 -12.14 -10.55 -1.76
C MET A 47 -13.42 -11.07 -2.39
N GLU A 48 -14.53 -11.00 -1.69
CA GLU A 48 -15.84 -11.48 -2.16
C GLU A 48 -16.68 -10.39 -2.79
N ASN A 49 -16.31 -9.14 -2.64
CA ASN A 49 -17.08 -8.01 -3.14
C ASN A 49 -16.86 -7.84 -4.66
N ASP A 50 -17.89 -8.14 -5.44
CA ASP A 50 -17.82 -8.07 -6.90
C ASP A 50 -17.95 -6.66 -7.47
N SER A 51 -18.27 -5.66 -6.65
CA SER A 51 -18.33 -4.28 -7.10
C SER A 51 -16.97 -3.57 -7.07
N LEU A 52 -15.94 -4.19 -6.51
CA LEU A 52 -14.59 -3.65 -6.56
C LEU A 52 -13.91 -4.00 -7.90
N PRO A 53 -13.11 -3.06 -8.43
CA PRO A 53 -12.41 -3.34 -9.70
C PRO A 53 -11.38 -4.45 -9.55
N ARG A 54 -11.15 -5.18 -10.62
CA ARG A 54 -10.13 -6.23 -10.71
C ARG A 54 -9.24 -5.97 -11.92
N PRO A 55 -7.98 -6.35 -11.90
CA PRO A 55 -7.25 -7.01 -10.80
C PRO A 55 -7.05 -6.09 -9.60
N LEU A 56 -6.99 -6.67 -8.41
CA LEU A 56 -6.94 -5.93 -7.15
C LEU A 56 -5.84 -6.47 -6.25
N VAL A 57 -5.04 -5.58 -5.69
CA VAL A 57 -4.07 -5.89 -4.64
C VAL A 57 -4.65 -5.40 -3.33
N LEU A 58 -4.92 -6.34 -2.43
CA LEU A 58 -5.54 -6.04 -1.14
C LEU A 58 -4.48 -5.81 -0.07
N GLY A 59 -4.85 -5.07 0.95
CA GLY A 59 -4.02 -4.83 2.10
C GLY A 59 -3.98 -3.36 2.45
N HIS A 60 -3.97 -3.07 3.75
CA HIS A 60 -3.94 -1.71 4.25
C HIS A 60 -3.09 -1.58 5.52
N GLU A 61 -2.27 -2.59 5.81
CA GLU A 61 -1.41 -2.59 6.99
C GLU A 61 -0.01 -3.02 6.60
N GLY A 62 0.98 -2.29 7.08
CA GLY A 62 2.35 -2.66 6.82
C GLY A 62 3.32 -1.78 7.58
N THR A 63 4.54 -2.26 7.69
CA THR A 63 5.65 -1.48 8.23
C THR A 63 6.83 -1.59 7.29
N GLY A 64 7.61 -0.53 7.20
CA GLY A 64 8.75 -0.54 6.32
C GLY A 64 9.58 0.72 6.40
N ILE A 65 10.36 0.94 5.37
CA ILE A 65 11.23 2.10 5.24
C ILE A 65 10.81 2.90 4.02
N VAL A 66 10.80 4.22 4.17
CA VAL A 66 10.54 5.13 3.05
C VAL A 66 11.67 5.00 2.05
N ALA A 67 11.36 4.57 0.84
CA ALA A 67 12.33 4.36 -0.24
C ALA A 67 12.45 5.57 -1.16
N GLN A 68 11.34 6.26 -1.42
CA GLN A 68 11.31 7.46 -2.25
C GLN A 68 10.22 8.39 -1.76
N VAL A 69 10.43 9.69 -1.93
CA VAL A 69 9.43 10.71 -1.57
C VAL A 69 9.16 11.59 -2.77
N GLY A 70 7.91 12.03 -2.92
CA GLY A 70 7.55 13.05 -3.90
C GLY A 70 8.11 14.41 -3.48
N ARG A 71 8.24 15.31 -4.46
CA ARG A 71 8.90 16.61 -4.24
C ARG A 71 8.21 17.50 -3.20
N ASP A 72 6.90 17.32 -2.99
CA ASP A 72 6.12 18.12 -2.05
C ASP A 72 5.97 17.46 -0.67
N VAL A 73 6.58 16.31 -0.46
CA VAL A 73 6.55 15.62 0.83
C VAL A 73 7.62 16.20 1.72
N THR A 74 7.20 16.79 2.84
CA THR A 74 8.11 17.52 3.74
C THR A 74 8.27 16.88 5.11
N HIS A 75 7.37 15.98 5.49
CA HIS A 75 7.35 15.37 6.82
C HIS A 75 8.02 14.00 6.87
N LEU A 76 8.43 13.46 5.73
CA LEU A 76 9.11 12.18 5.61
C LEU A 76 10.30 12.33 4.69
N LYS A 77 11.32 11.50 4.92
CA LYS A 77 12.49 11.43 4.04
C LYS A 77 12.89 9.99 3.82
N GLU A 78 13.66 9.75 2.80
CA GLU A 78 14.21 8.41 2.52
C GLU A 78 14.96 7.89 3.75
N GLY A 79 14.73 6.63 4.07
CA GLY A 79 15.32 5.98 5.23
C GLY A 79 14.47 6.04 6.50
N ASP A 80 13.42 6.84 6.53
CA ASP A 80 12.52 6.89 7.69
C ASP A 80 11.74 5.58 7.83
N HIS A 81 11.53 5.16 9.06
CA HIS A 81 10.62 4.06 9.35
C HIS A 81 9.18 4.54 9.26
N ALA A 82 8.32 3.72 8.67
CA ALA A 82 6.92 4.11 8.45
C ALA A 82 5.97 2.97 8.76
N ILE A 83 4.80 3.33 9.25
CA ILE A 83 3.67 2.41 9.41
C ILE A 83 2.61 2.83 8.41
N VAL A 84 2.16 1.87 7.59
CA VAL A 84 1.08 2.09 6.65
C VAL A 84 -0.21 1.59 7.27
N THR A 85 -1.22 2.44 7.31
CA THR A 85 -2.52 2.08 7.90
C THR A 85 -3.64 2.66 7.03
N TRP A 86 -4.82 2.04 7.11
CA TRP A 86 -6.01 2.55 6.44
C TRP A 86 -6.65 3.71 7.20
N VAL A 87 -6.28 3.91 8.46
CA VAL A 87 -6.90 4.95 9.29
C VAL A 87 -6.33 6.31 8.88
N PRO A 88 -7.15 7.19 8.29
CA PRO A 88 -6.66 8.52 7.93
C PRO A 88 -6.38 9.35 9.17
N ARG A 89 -5.32 10.13 9.09
CA ARG A 89 -4.96 11.07 10.16
C ARG A 89 -5.01 12.48 9.60
N THR A 90 -5.73 13.32 10.30
CA THR A 90 -5.66 14.75 10.03
C THR A 90 -4.35 15.26 10.60
N PRO A 91 -3.54 16.00 9.82
CA PRO A 91 -2.32 16.57 10.35
C PRO A 91 -2.63 17.45 11.55
N VAL A 92 -1.88 17.26 12.61
CA VAL A 92 -1.98 18.05 13.82
C VAL A 92 -0.81 19.00 13.84
N ARG A 93 -1.09 20.26 14.21
CA ARG A 93 -0.07 21.29 14.28
C ARG A 93 1.11 20.80 15.13
N GLY A 94 2.33 20.96 14.62
CA GLY A 94 3.54 20.53 15.32
C GLY A 94 3.90 19.07 15.12
N ARG A 95 3.26 18.40 14.20
CA ARG A 95 3.55 16.99 13.88
C ARG A 95 3.93 16.80 12.44
#